data_860029519795558689bad2b1b04b31b3
#
_entry.id   860029519795558689bad2b1b04b31b3
#
_cell.length_a   1.000
_cell.length_b   1.000
_cell.length_c   1.000
_cell.angle_alpha   90.00
_cell.angle_beta   90.00
_cell.angle_gamma   90.00
#
_symmetry.space_group_name_H-M   'P 1'
#
loop_
_entity.id
_entity.type
_entity.pdbx_description
1 polymer ?
#
loop_
_entity_poly.entity_id
_entity_poly.type
_entity_poly.pdbx_seq_one_letter_code
_entity_poly.pdbx_strand_id
1 'polypeptide(L)'
;MLKNVGLRVYEKFSPQYYLYEEMHKHQTLEYVKLKRKQYSILNNKKMKIKDALIALDTFIDPSDPDVDVPNSIHAYQTAERIRKKYPKNIELQLTGLIHDLGKILFSFGEPNWTIVGDTYVVGCKFPESIVYYNTMKSNPDYNEYDELGIYKKNCGLNNLYLSYGHDEYLYQVLLQNKDKHKLSKKYLDIIRYHSFYPWHTSGDYKQFMDESDEIKLKDVNNFNEFDLYSKEDDVNISESIKQYYNYYLNEYFPEELQW
;
A
#
# COMPACT_ATOMS: atom_id res chain seq x y z
N MET A 1 17.03 -26.24 2.98
CA MET A 1 17.42 -24.86 3.30
C MET A 1 16.35 -23.96 2.68
N LEU A 2 15.41 -23.49 3.47
CA LEU A 2 14.45 -22.47 3.05
C LEU A 2 15.23 -21.17 2.88
N LYS A 3 15.28 -20.63 1.67
CA LYS A 3 15.78 -19.29 1.42
C LYS A 3 14.86 -18.33 2.20
N ASN A 4 15.42 -17.62 3.18
CA ASN A 4 14.77 -16.46 3.78
C ASN A 4 14.47 -15.45 2.65
N VAL A 5 13.28 -15.49 2.10
CA VAL A 5 12.77 -14.49 1.18
C VAL A 5 12.34 -13.33 2.06
N GLY A 6 13.24 -12.37 2.23
CA GLY A 6 13.05 -10.96 2.49
C GLY A 6 11.91 -10.47 3.40
N LEU A 7 11.59 -11.20 4.48
CA LEU A 7 10.80 -10.60 5.56
C LEU A 7 11.69 -9.56 6.24
N ARG A 8 11.24 -8.30 6.25
CA ARG A 8 11.90 -7.21 6.98
C ARG A 8 12.01 -7.61 8.45
N VAL A 9 13.24 -7.89 8.92
CA VAL A 9 13.50 -8.17 10.33
C VAL A 9 14.00 -6.87 10.95
N TYR A 10 13.11 -6.16 11.61
CA TYR A 10 13.48 -5.00 12.40
C TYR A 10 13.87 -5.44 13.82
N GLU A 11 14.74 -4.66 14.47
CA GLU A 11 15.11 -4.92 15.87
C GLU A 11 13.89 -4.69 16.79
N LYS A 12 13.77 -5.54 17.82
CA LYS A 12 12.79 -5.31 18.89
C LYS A 12 13.07 -3.98 19.56
N PHE A 13 12.00 -3.25 19.89
CA PHE A 13 12.06 -1.92 20.53
C PHE A 13 12.62 -0.80 19.63
N SER A 14 12.72 -1.02 18.32
CA SER A 14 12.96 0.04 17.34
C SER A 14 11.72 0.95 17.17
N PRO A 15 11.85 2.15 16.59
CA PRO A 15 10.68 2.97 16.23
C PRO A 15 9.64 2.20 15.39
N GLN A 16 10.11 1.35 14.46
CA GLN A 16 9.27 0.50 13.64
C GLN A 16 8.48 -0.52 14.49
N TYR A 17 9.12 -1.14 15.49
CA TYR A 17 8.44 -2.05 16.40
C TYR A 17 7.28 -1.37 17.13
N TYR A 18 7.47 -0.18 17.69
CA TYR A 18 6.42 0.57 18.38
C TYR A 18 5.31 1.03 17.43
N LEU A 19 5.62 1.38 16.20
CA LEU A 19 4.64 1.69 15.18
C LEU A 19 3.70 0.48 14.93
N TYR A 20 4.28 -0.70 14.71
CA TYR A 20 3.51 -1.92 14.49
C TYR A 20 2.74 -2.36 15.74
N GLU A 21 3.28 -2.17 16.93
CA GLU A 21 2.58 -2.44 18.18
C GLU A 21 1.31 -1.58 18.29
N GLU A 22 1.40 -0.28 18.02
CA GLU A 22 0.22 0.61 17.99
C GLU A 22 -0.74 0.26 16.84
N MET A 23 -0.22 -0.06 15.65
CA MET A 23 -1.04 -0.52 14.53
C MET A 23 -1.84 -1.76 14.92
N HIS A 24 -1.19 -2.78 15.46
CA HIS A 24 -1.84 -4.02 15.85
C HIS A 24 -2.87 -3.81 16.95
N LYS A 25 -2.57 -3.00 17.94
CA LYS A 25 -3.48 -2.69 19.05
C LYS A 25 -4.77 -2.01 18.60
N HIS A 26 -4.72 -1.19 17.55
CA HIS A 26 -5.85 -0.32 17.18
C HIS A 26 -6.58 -0.75 15.91
N GLN A 27 -5.97 -1.49 15.00
CA GLN A 27 -6.57 -1.93 13.74
C GLN A 27 -7.52 -3.12 13.96
N THR A 28 -8.69 -2.85 14.54
CA THR A 28 -9.79 -3.80 14.71
C THR A 28 -10.73 -3.77 13.51
N LEU A 29 -11.59 -4.78 13.36
CA LEU A 29 -12.65 -4.78 12.35
C LEU A 29 -13.54 -3.53 12.43
N GLU A 30 -13.93 -3.12 13.65
CA GLU A 30 -14.76 -1.93 13.85
C GLU A 30 -14.02 -0.64 13.45
N TYR A 31 -12.74 -0.54 13.80
CA TYR A 31 -11.92 0.59 13.37
C TYR A 31 -11.82 0.70 11.85
N VAL A 32 -11.53 -0.42 11.19
CA VAL A 32 -11.43 -0.46 9.71
C VAL A 32 -12.75 -0.08 9.05
N LYS A 33 -13.88 -0.60 9.54
CA LYS A 33 -15.22 -0.20 9.04
C LYS A 33 -15.47 1.30 9.24
N LEU A 34 -15.09 1.84 10.40
CA LEU A 34 -15.23 3.28 10.68
C LEU A 34 -14.40 4.12 9.68
N LYS A 35 -13.12 3.75 9.44
CA LYS A 35 -12.25 4.47 8.50
C LYS A 35 -12.74 4.36 7.06
N ARG A 36 -13.16 3.18 6.61
CA ARG A 36 -13.77 3.01 5.28
C ARG A 36 -15.04 3.87 5.12
N LYS A 37 -15.85 4.01 6.15
CA LYS A 37 -17.02 4.90 6.15
C LYS A 37 -16.60 6.38 6.14
N GLN A 38 -15.62 6.76 6.96
CA GLN A 38 -15.12 8.12 7.05
C GLN A 38 -14.63 8.61 5.68
N TYR A 39 -13.85 7.80 4.98
CA TYR A 39 -13.27 8.11 3.67
C TYR A 39 -14.08 7.58 2.48
N SER A 40 -15.33 7.15 2.71
CA SER A 40 -16.23 6.77 1.61
C SER A 40 -16.70 7.97 0.78
N ILE A 41 -16.61 9.18 1.34
CA ILE A 41 -16.86 10.44 0.65
C ILE A 41 -15.54 11.21 0.62
N LEU A 42 -14.99 11.37 -0.59
CA LEU A 42 -13.72 12.08 -0.79
C LEU A 42 -13.99 13.58 -0.87
N ASN A 43 -13.93 14.27 0.25
CA ASN A 43 -14.23 15.70 0.36
C ASN A 43 -13.18 16.50 1.16
N ASN A 44 -12.05 15.87 1.51
CA ASN A 44 -11.01 16.56 2.29
C ASN A 44 -10.27 17.60 1.44
N LYS A 45 -9.98 17.28 0.18
CA LYS A 45 -9.20 18.13 -0.71
C LYS A 45 -9.44 17.82 -2.18
N LYS A 46 -9.26 18.84 -3.04
CA LYS A 46 -9.06 18.66 -4.49
C LYS A 46 -7.59 18.90 -4.79
N MET A 47 -6.94 17.99 -5.50
CA MET A 47 -5.51 18.09 -5.74
C MET A 47 -5.10 17.25 -6.95
N LYS A 48 -4.13 17.74 -7.73
CA LYS A 48 -3.50 16.94 -8.78
C LYS A 48 -2.59 15.88 -8.19
N ILE A 49 -2.44 14.77 -8.89
CA ILE A 49 -1.52 13.68 -8.49
C ILE A 49 -0.08 14.20 -8.27
N LYS A 50 0.41 15.08 -9.13
CA LYS A 50 1.76 15.64 -8.96
C LYS A 50 1.92 16.49 -7.70
N ASP A 51 0.86 17.20 -7.28
CA ASP A 51 0.91 18.01 -6.08
C ASP A 51 0.88 17.13 -4.82
N ALA A 52 0.17 15.99 -4.88
CA ALA A 52 0.21 14.96 -3.86
C ALA A 52 1.62 14.35 -3.73
N LEU A 53 2.30 14.09 -4.86
CA LEU A 53 3.67 13.58 -4.87
C LEU A 53 4.64 14.55 -4.19
N ILE A 54 4.53 15.85 -4.47
CA ILE A 54 5.34 16.89 -3.81
C ILE A 54 5.01 16.97 -2.31
N ALA A 55 3.73 16.86 -1.93
CA ALA A 55 3.32 16.92 -0.54
C ALA A 55 3.91 15.77 0.30
N LEU A 56 4.13 14.58 -0.31
CA LEU A 56 4.74 13.44 0.38
C LEU A 56 6.15 13.70 0.90
N ASP A 57 6.90 14.65 0.32
CA ASP A 57 8.26 14.97 0.79
C ASP A 57 8.27 15.64 2.16
N THR A 58 7.11 16.11 2.64
CA THR A 58 6.94 16.63 4.00
C THR A 58 6.57 15.55 5.02
N PHE A 59 6.31 14.32 4.58
CA PHE A 59 5.97 13.19 5.44
C PHE A 59 7.21 12.32 5.68
N ILE A 60 7.50 12.06 6.95
CA ILE A 60 8.53 11.09 7.37
C ILE A 60 7.81 9.78 7.68
N ASP A 61 8.13 8.72 6.95
CA ASP A 61 7.57 7.40 7.15
C ASP A 61 8.32 6.64 8.25
N PRO A 62 7.76 6.48 9.45
CA PRO A 62 8.45 5.80 10.54
C PRO A 62 8.52 4.28 10.37
N SER A 63 7.82 3.70 9.40
CA SER A 63 7.93 2.27 9.05
C SER A 63 9.13 1.99 8.16
N ASP A 64 9.67 3.04 7.51
CA ASP A 64 10.82 2.94 6.64
C ASP A 64 12.13 3.09 7.45
N PRO A 65 13.08 2.16 7.34
CA PRO A 65 14.40 2.31 7.96
C PRO A 65 15.22 3.45 7.34
N ASP A 66 14.93 3.86 6.10
CA ASP A 66 15.67 4.89 5.34
C ASP A 66 14.98 6.26 5.45
N VAL A 67 14.72 6.72 6.68
CA VAL A 67 13.97 7.95 6.99
C VAL A 67 14.58 9.25 6.44
N ASP A 68 15.84 9.22 6.00
CA ASP A 68 16.56 10.40 5.52
C ASP A 68 16.31 10.71 4.03
N VAL A 69 15.57 9.86 3.32
CA VAL A 69 15.31 10.03 1.89
C VAL A 69 13.86 10.48 1.68
N PRO A 70 13.61 11.59 0.95
CA PRO A 70 12.25 12.03 0.62
C PRO A 70 11.43 10.91 -0.06
N ASN A 71 10.16 10.78 0.30
CA ASN A 71 9.28 9.74 -0.26
C ASN A 71 9.15 9.81 -1.79
N SER A 72 9.25 11.01 -2.39
CA SER A 72 9.25 11.16 -3.84
C SER A 72 10.45 10.48 -4.50
N ILE A 73 11.62 10.42 -3.84
CA ILE A 73 12.80 9.74 -4.39
C ILE A 73 12.53 8.25 -4.52
N HIS A 74 12.00 7.59 -3.47
CA HIS A 74 11.58 6.19 -3.54
C HIS A 74 10.57 5.96 -4.69
N ALA A 75 9.57 6.82 -4.82
CA ALA A 75 8.57 6.76 -5.89
C ALA A 75 9.20 6.80 -7.29
N TYR A 76 10.13 7.73 -7.53
CA TYR A 76 10.86 7.82 -8.80
C TYR A 76 11.80 6.62 -9.02
N GLN A 77 12.49 6.15 -7.99
CA GLN A 77 13.37 4.97 -8.08
C GLN A 77 12.58 3.73 -8.50
N THR A 78 11.44 3.47 -7.84
CA THR A 78 10.55 2.36 -8.20
C THR A 78 10.08 2.48 -9.66
N ALA A 79 9.62 3.67 -10.06
CA ALA A 79 9.16 3.93 -11.42
C ALA A 79 10.26 3.75 -12.47
N GLU A 80 11.50 4.20 -12.20
CA GLU A 80 12.64 4.06 -13.13
C GLU A 80 13.10 2.61 -13.26
N ARG A 81 13.08 1.83 -12.19
CA ARG A 81 13.36 0.38 -12.26
C ARG A 81 12.35 -0.33 -13.13
N ILE A 82 11.07 -0.01 -12.97
CA ILE A 82 10.00 -0.51 -13.82
C ILE A 82 10.23 -0.08 -15.27
N ARG A 83 10.55 1.19 -15.53
CA ARG A 83 10.82 1.70 -16.87
C ARG A 83 11.98 0.97 -17.54
N LYS A 84 13.04 0.68 -16.82
CA LYS A 84 14.20 -0.07 -17.31
C LYS A 84 13.80 -1.49 -17.78
N LYS A 85 12.95 -2.19 -17.05
CA LYS A 85 12.50 -3.55 -17.37
C LYS A 85 11.33 -3.57 -18.36
N TYR A 86 10.40 -2.61 -18.22
CA TYR A 86 9.16 -2.50 -18.99
C TYR A 86 8.98 -1.11 -19.62
N PRO A 87 9.83 -0.71 -20.60
CA PRO A 87 9.87 0.67 -21.12
C PRO A 87 8.58 1.11 -21.83
N LYS A 88 7.75 0.16 -22.29
CA LYS A 88 6.49 0.45 -22.99
C LYS A 88 5.26 0.38 -22.08
N ASN A 89 5.41 -0.09 -20.85
CA ASN A 89 4.29 -0.21 -19.90
C ASN A 89 4.19 1.04 -19.01
N ILE A 90 3.60 2.10 -19.57
CA ILE A 90 3.48 3.40 -18.91
C ILE A 90 2.61 3.30 -17.65
N GLU A 91 1.52 2.51 -17.68
CA GLU A 91 0.66 2.36 -16.51
C GLU A 91 1.40 1.74 -15.31
N LEU A 92 2.24 0.72 -15.55
CA LEU A 92 3.04 0.11 -14.47
C LEU A 92 4.09 1.10 -13.92
N GLN A 93 4.73 1.88 -14.80
CA GLN A 93 5.68 2.93 -14.39
C GLN A 93 4.98 3.99 -13.52
N LEU A 94 3.81 4.47 -13.94
CA LEU A 94 3.02 5.40 -13.16
C LEU A 94 2.53 4.78 -11.84
N THR A 95 2.20 3.50 -11.84
CA THR A 95 1.87 2.77 -10.60
C THR A 95 3.04 2.81 -9.62
N GLY A 96 4.26 2.55 -10.09
CA GLY A 96 5.46 2.68 -9.26
C GLY A 96 5.67 4.09 -8.72
N LEU A 97 5.35 5.12 -9.52
CA LEU A 97 5.48 6.51 -9.09
C LEU A 97 4.44 6.93 -8.03
N ILE A 98 3.24 6.35 -8.07
CA ILE A 98 2.12 6.85 -7.26
C ILE A 98 1.64 5.89 -6.16
N HIS A 99 2.16 4.65 -6.07
CA HIS A 99 1.61 3.60 -5.19
C HIS A 99 1.47 4.06 -3.74
N ASP A 100 2.37 4.89 -3.28
CA ASP A 100 2.46 5.40 -1.92
C ASP A 100 1.70 6.73 -1.67
N LEU A 101 1.04 7.31 -2.69
CA LEU A 101 0.37 8.61 -2.54
C LEU A 101 -0.75 8.61 -1.50
N GLY A 102 -1.28 7.45 -1.14
CA GLY A 102 -2.23 7.34 -0.03
C GLY A 102 -1.67 7.78 1.32
N LYS A 103 -0.35 7.83 1.47
CA LYS A 103 0.32 8.38 2.66
C LYS A 103 -0.05 9.84 2.92
N ILE A 104 -0.66 10.55 1.94
CA ILE A 104 -1.23 11.90 2.12
C ILE A 104 -2.23 12.00 3.28
N LEU A 105 -2.74 10.88 3.79
CA LEU A 105 -3.57 10.78 5.00
C LEU A 105 -2.95 11.54 6.18
N PHE A 106 -1.60 11.69 6.22
CA PHE A 106 -0.93 12.48 7.26
C PHE A 106 -1.43 13.93 7.30
N SER A 107 -1.72 14.50 6.12
CA SER A 107 -2.21 15.87 6.01
C SER A 107 -3.66 16.04 6.48
N PHE A 108 -4.37 14.95 6.69
CA PHE A 108 -5.72 14.92 7.25
C PHE A 108 -5.74 14.58 8.75
N GLY A 109 -4.55 14.48 9.38
CA GLY A 109 -4.40 14.26 10.81
C GLY A 109 -4.51 12.80 11.24
N GLU A 110 -4.40 11.84 10.32
CA GLU A 110 -4.35 10.44 10.68
C GLU A 110 -3.02 10.09 11.37
N PRO A 111 -3.04 9.24 12.40
CA PRO A 111 -1.83 8.79 13.06
C PRO A 111 -1.01 7.84 12.15
N ASN A 112 0.30 7.81 12.32
CA ASN A 112 1.21 7.02 11.48
C ASN A 112 0.83 5.54 11.42
N TRP A 113 0.39 4.94 12.53
CA TRP A 113 -0.04 3.53 12.58
C TRP A 113 -1.33 3.23 11.77
N THR A 114 -2.09 4.26 11.35
CA THR A 114 -3.16 4.13 10.36
C THR A 114 -2.65 4.24 8.93
N ILE A 115 -1.56 5.00 8.73
CA ILE A 115 -1.12 5.39 7.38
C ILE A 115 -0.22 4.33 6.76
N VAL A 116 0.76 3.84 7.52
CA VAL A 116 1.85 2.99 7.03
C VAL A 116 1.90 1.63 7.76
N GLY A 117 2.71 0.72 7.24
CA GLY A 117 2.88 -0.64 7.74
C GLY A 117 2.25 -1.69 6.82
N ASP A 118 2.61 -2.96 7.06
CA ASP A 118 2.11 -4.08 6.28
C ASP A 118 0.62 -4.29 6.52
N THR A 119 -0.15 -4.53 5.46
CA THR A 119 -1.58 -4.81 5.59
C THR A 119 -1.86 -6.28 5.92
N TYR A 120 -2.96 -6.50 6.64
CA TYR A 120 -3.50 -7.82 6.99
C TYR A 120 -5.03 -7.79 7.03
N VAL A 121 -5.68 -8.95 6.99
CA VAL A 121 -7.16 -9.03 7.07
C VAL A 121 -7.61 -8.90 8.52
N VAL A 122 -8.61 -8.05 8.77
CA VAL A 122 -9.33 -7.97 10.06
C VAL A 122 -10.65 -8.74 9.98
N GLY A 123 -11.17 -9.21 11.11
CA GLY A 123 -12.41 -9.97 11.16
C GLY A 123 -12.26 -11.47 10.82
N CYS A 124 -11.05 -11.98 10.80
CA CYS A 124 -10.70 -13.40 10.80
C CYS A 124 -9.46 -13.62 11.66
N LYS A 125 -9.09 -14.88 11.88
CA LYS A 125 -7.88 -15.22 12.63
C LYS A 125 -6.63 -14.61 12.00
N PHE A 126 -5.78 -14.03 12.82
CA PHE A 126 -4.52 -13.45 12.40
C PHE A 126 -3.45 -14.53 12.18
N PRO A 127 -2.80 -14.61 11.01
CA PRO A 127 -1.72 -15.56 10.77
C PRO A 127 -0.39 -15.10 11.39
N GLU A 128 0.48 -16.06 11.71
CA GLU A 128 1.79 -15.80 12.32
C GLU A 128 2.79 -15.10 11.39
N SER A 129 2.49 -15.00 10.09
CA SER A 129 3.30 -14.29 9.11
C SER A 129 3.18 -12.76 9.19
N ILE A 130 2.21 -12.22 9.95
CA ILE A 130 2.13 -10.79 10.22
C ILE A 130 3.41 -10.36 10.94
N VAL A 131 4.04 -9.32 10.43
CA VAL A 131 5.27 -8.76 11.04
C VAL A 131 5.01 -8.46 12.52
N TYR A 132 5.96 -8.82 13.40
CA TYR A 132 5.79 -8.69 14.85
C TYR A 132 4.51 -9.34 15.41
N TYR A 133 4.10 -10.49 14.90
CA TYR A 133 2.88 -11.19 15.29
C TYR A 133 2.61 -11.25 16.80
N ASN A 134 3.67 -11.31 17.62
CA ASN A 134 3.52 -11.34 19.08
C ASN A 134 2.79 -10.10 19.64
N THR A 135 2.82 -8.95 18.97
CA THR A 135 2.12 -7.74 19.37
C THR A 135 0.62 -7.79 19.04
N MET A 136 0.18 -8.70 18.13
CA MET A 136 -1.23 -8.93 17.83
C MET A 136 -2.04 -9.34 19.07
N LYS A 137 -1.39 -9.87 20.11
CA LYS A 137 -2.04 -10.22 21.38
C LYS A 137 -2.67 -9.02 22.09
N SER A 138 -2.27 -7.80 21.75
CA SER A 138 -2.86 -6.56 22.26
C SER A 138 -4.09 -6.10 21.48
N ASN A 139 -4.38 -6.74 20.33
CA ASN A 139 -5.55 -6.41 19.52
C ASN A 139 -6.81 -6.92 20.20
N PRO A 140 -7.86 -6.09 20.37
CA PRO A 140 -9.15 -6.55 20.93
C PRO A 140 -9.78 -7.72 20.17
N ASP A 141 -9.52 -7.83 18.86
CA ASP A 141 -10.05 -8.90 18.01
C ASP A 141 -9.17 -10.18 18.04
N TYR A 142 -8.08 -10.19 18.83
CA TYR A 142 -7.19 -11.36 18.92
C TYR A 142 -7.94 -12.54 19.55
N ASN A 143 -8.00 -13.68 18.83
CA ASN A 143 -8.76 -14.89 19.18
C ASN A 143 -10.30 -14.76 19.18
N GLU A 144 -10.86 -13.64 18.70
CA GLU A 144 -12.31 -13.47 18.57
C GLU A 144 -12.89 -14.21 17.36
N TYR A 145 -12.06 -14.50 16.36
CA TYR A 145 -12.48 -15.10 15.10
C TYR A 145 -11.73 -16.41 14.80
N ASP A 146 -12.44 -17.34 14.15
CA ASP A 146 -11.83 -18.53 13.54
C ASP A 146 -11.14 -18.20 12.20
N GLU A 147 -10.66 -19.24 11.48
CA GLU A 147 -9.94 -19.11 10.22
C GLU A 147 -10.69 -18.31 9.13
N LEU A 148 -12.01 -18.39 9.11
CA LEU A 148 -12.84 -17.67 8.14
C LEU A 148 -13.44 -16.39 8.74
N GLY A 149 -13.68 -16.35 10.04
CA GLY A 149 -14.27 -15.22 10.74
C GLY A 149 -15.62 -14.80 10.15
N ILE A 150 -15.73 -13.54 9.76
CA ILE A 150 -16.95 -12.98 9.15
C ILE A 150 -17.09 -13.29 7.65
N TYR A 151 -16.10 -13.96 7.05
CA TYR A 151 -16.03 -14.18 5.61
C TYR A 151 -16.46 -15.60 5.20
N LYS A 152 -16.67 -15.79 3.90
CA LYS A 152 -16.88 -17.09 3.29
C LYS A 152 -15.64 -17.54 2.54
N LYS A 153 -15.44 -18.85 2.48
CA LYS A 153 -14.39 -19.43 1.61
C LYS A 153 -14.61 -18.98 0.17
N ASN A 154 -13.51 -18.65 -0.52
CA ASN A 154 -13.50 -18.19 -1.92
C ASN A 154 -14.38 -16.95 -2.17
N CYS A 155 -14.51 -16.07 -1.18
CA CYS A 155 -15.31 -14.85 -1.32
C CYS A 155 -14.67 -13.80 -2.24
N GLY A 156 -13.39 -13.94 -2.56
CA GLY A 156 -12.59 -12.96 -3.30
C GLY A 156 -12.00 -11.87 -2.38
N LEU A 157 -10.75 -11.49 -2.63
CA LEU A 157 -10.03 -10.50 -1.82
C LEU A 157 -10.71 -9.13 -1.79
N ASN A 158 -11.46 -8.80 -2.83
CA ASN A 158 -12.19 -7.52 -2.88
C ASN A 158 -13.25 -7.39 -1.77
N ASN A 159 -13.71 -8.49 -1.20
CA ASN A 159 -14.72 -8.54 -0.15
C ASN A 159 -14.13 -8.54 1.26
N LEU A 160 -12.80 -8.50 1.40
CA LEU A 160 -12.13 -8.47 2.67
C LEU A 160 -11.98 -7.03 3.21
N TYR A 161 -12.00 -6.93 4.53
CA TYR A 161 -11.56 -5.74 5.25
C TYR A 161 -10.07 -5.92 5.57
N LEU A 162 -9.22 -5.18 4.87
CA LEU A 162 -7.79 -5.08 5.19
C LEU A 162 -7.60 -4.04 6.29
N SER A 163 -6.58 -4.19 7.14
CA SER A 163 -6.15 -3.11 8.03
C SER A 163 -6.05 -1.81 7.23
N TYR A 164 -6.61 -0.71 7.77
CA TYR A 164 -6.76 0.51 6.99
C TYR A 164 -5.42 1.22 6.86
N GLY A 165 -5.05 1.56 5.65
CA GLY A 165 -3.77 2.17 5.33
C GLY A 165 -3.81 2.98 4.04
N HIS A 166 -2.62 3.46 3.65
CA HIS A 166 -2.44 4.26 2.43
C HIS A 166 -2.88 3.53 1.18
N ASP A 167 -2.70 2.23 1.09
CA ASP A 167 -3.07 1.37 -0.04
C ASP A 167 -4.58 1.35 -0.27
N GLU A 168 -5.37 1.03 0.75
CA GLU A 168 -6.83 1.04 0.64
C GLU A 168 -7.35 2.45 0.38
N TYR A 169 -6.76 3.47 1.03
CA TYR A 169 -7.16 4.85 0.81
C TYR A 169 -6.92 5.30 -0.63
N LEU A 170 -5.69 5.13 -1.16
CA LEU A 170 -5.39 5.51 -2.55
C LEU A 170 -6.21 4.72 -3.56
N TYR A 171 -6.42 3.42 -3.31
CA TYR A 171 -7.31 2.62 -4.14
C TYR A 171 -8.71 3.22 -4.21
N GLN A 172 -9.29 3.65 -3.08
CA GLN A 172 -10.61 4.30 -3.03
C GLN A 172 -10.61 5.66 -3.75
N VAL A 173 -9.56 6.46 -3.57
CA VAL A 173 -9.38 7.72 -4.30
C VAL A 173 -9.43 7.48 -5.81
N LEU A 174 -8.63 6.54 -6.31
CA LEU A 174 -8.60 6.25 -7.75
C LEU A 174 -9.91 5.65 -8.25
N LEU A 175 -10.51 4.72 -7.50
CA LEU A 175 -11.76 4.08 -7.89
C LEU A 175 -12.91 5.10 -8.01
N GLN A 176 -13.02 6.04 -7.08
CA GLN A 176 -14.07 7.06 -7.09
C GLN A 176 -13.83 8.18 -8.12
N ASN A 177 -12.58 8.40 -8.52
CA ASN A 177 -12.21 9.33 -9.58
C ASN A 177 -11.96 8.62 -10.94
N LYS A 178 -12.50 7.42 -11.15
CA LYS A 178 -12.23 6.58 -12.34
C LYS A 178 -12.44 7.30 -13.68
N ASP A 179 -13.35 8.28 -13.72
CA ASP A 179 -13.66 9.05 -14.94
C ASP A 179 -12.64 10.20 -15.18
N LYS A 180 -11.73 10.45 -14.24
CA LYS A 180 -10.71 11.52 -14.28
C LYS A 180 -9.30 11.03 -14.50
N HIS A 181 -9.09 9.72 -14.70
CA HIS A 181 -7.79 9.14 -15.00
C HIS A 181 -7.91 7.95 -15.95
N LYS A 182 -6.77 7.55 -16.53
CA LYS A 182 -6.72 6.48 -17.52
C LYS A 182 -6.11 5.16 -17.00
N LEU A 183 -5.78 5.05 -15.71
CA LEU A 183 -5.26 3.79 -15.16
C LEU A 183 -6.33 2.70 -15.20
N SER A 184 -5.95 1.53 -15.71
CA SER A 184 -6.83 0.37 -15.71
C SER A 184 -6.92 -0.28 -14.32
N LYS A 185 -8.01 -1.02 -14.08
CA LYS A 185 -8.33 -1.67 -12.80
C LYS A 185 -7.17 -2.53 -12.24
N LYS A 186 -6.45 -3.20 -13.11
CA LYS A 186 -5.26 -4.00 -12.75
C LYS A 186 -4.26 -3.22 -11.88
N TYR A 187 -3.98 -1.98 -12.24
CA TYR A 187 -2.99 -1.16 -11.54
C TYR A 187 -3.54 -0.57 -10.23
N LEU A 188 -4.85 -0.36 -10.17
CA LEU A 188 -5.53 -0.04 -8.92
C LEU A 188 -5.43 -1.21 -7.92
N ASP A 189 -5.59 -2.45 -8.41
CA ASP A 189 -5.46 -3.65 -7.58
C ASP A 189 -4.01 -3.83 -7.07
N ILE A 190 -2.99 -3.53 -7.89
CA ILE A 190 -1.59 -3.52 -7.43
C ILE A 190 -1.42 -2.51 -6.28
N ILE A 191 -1.92 -1.29 -6.43
CA ILE A 191 -1.85 -0.26 -5.38
C ILE A 191 -2.53 -0.74 -4.10
N ARG A 192 -3.70 -1.38 -4.22
CA ARG A 192 -4.46 -1.86 -3.05
C ARG A 192 -3.75 -2.93 -2.25
N TYR A 193 -2.97 -3.78 -2.91
CA TYR A 193 -2.45 -5.00 -2.31
C TYR A 193 -0.93 -5.03 -2.17
N HIS A 194 -0.18 -3.96 -2.55
CA HIS A 194 1.28 -4.00 -2.55
C HIS A 194 1.88 -4.21 -1.15
N SER A 195 1.25 -3.70 -0.09
CA SER A 195 1.71 -3.90 1.29
C SER A 195 1.09 -5.15 1.96
N PHE A 196 0.34 -5.99 1.24
CA PHE A 196 -0.34 -7.16 1.81
C PHE A 196 0.58 -8.39 1.82
N TYR A 197 1.75 -8.25 2.48
CA TYR A 197 2.81 -9.26 2.55
C TYR A 197 2.39 -10.63 3.10
N PRO A 198 1.53 -10.75 4.13
CA PRO A 198 1.04 -12.04 4.59
C PRO A 198 0.36 -12.85 3.48
N TRP A 199 -0.32 -12.18 2.55
CA TRP A 199 -0.94 -12.84 1.41
C TRP A 199 0.06 -13.14 0.28
N HIS A 200 0.65 -12.10 -0.32
CA HIS A 200 1.39 -12.28 -1.57
C HIS A 200 2.79 -12.88 -1.38
N THR A 201 3.42 -12.67 -0.22
CA THR A 201 4.77 -13.20 0.08
C THR A 201 4.70 -14.48 0.90
N SER A 202 3.89 -14.50 1.98
CA SER A 202 3.83 -15.63 2.91
C SER A 202 2.81 -16.69 2.51
N GLY A 203 1.85 -16.35 1.66
CA GLY A 203 0.85 -17.27 1.13
C GLY A 203 -0.31 -17.58 2.06
N ASP A 204 -0.54 -16.73 3.05
CA ASP A 204 -1.74 -16.77 3.89
C ASP A 204 -2.97 -16.24 3.15
N TYR A 205 -4.14 -16.37 3.76
CA TYR A 205 -5.43 -15.89 3.24
C TYR A 205 -5.89 -16.48 1.90
N LYS A 206 -5.21 -17.54 1.39
CA LYS A 206 -5.59 -18.23 0.14
C LYS A 206 -7.00 -18.81 0.17
N GLN A 207 -7.51 -19.15 1.38
CA GLN A 207 -8.87 -19.65 1.57
C GLN A 207 -9.95 -18.64 1.14
N PHE A 208 -9.62 -17.37 1.03
CA PHE A 208 -10.53 -16.31 0.60
C PHE A 208 -10.45 -16.01 -0.90
N MET A 209 -9.36 -16.40 -1.59
CA MET A 209 -9.16 -16.09 -3.00
C MET A 209 -10.24 -16.68 -3.88
N ASP A 210 -10.69 -15.91 -4.86
CA ASP A 210 -11.44 -16.39 -6.00
C ASP A 210 -10.52 -16.59 -7.23
N GLU A 211 -11.08 -17.04 -8.36
CA GLU A 211 -10.30 -17.30 -9.59
C GLU A 211 -9.60 -16.04 -10.13
N SER A 212 -10.16 -14.85 -9.91
CA SER A 212 -9.57 -13.58 -10.37
C SER A 212 -8.34 -13.16 -9.56
N ASP A 213 -8.21 -13.64 -8.33
CA ASP A 213 -7.14 -13.25 -7.41
C ASP A 213 -5.80 -13.90 -7.74
N GLU A 214 -5.78 -15.01 -8.49
CA GLU A 214 -4.54 -15.61 -8.99
C GLU A 214 -3.78 -14.67 -9.95
N ILE A 215 -4.52 -13.90 -10.75
CA ILE A 215 -3.91 -12.90 -11.64
C ILE A 215 -3.38 -11.73 -10.81
N LYS A 216 -4.16 -11.25 -9.83
CA LYS A 216 -3.74 -10.18 -8.93
C LYS A 216 -2.46 -10.56 -8.16
N LEU A 217 -2.37 -11.81 -7.67
CA LEU A 217 -1.19 -12.31 -6.96
C LEU A 217 0.08 -12.22 -7.83
N LYS A 218 -0.02 -12.64 -9.10
CA LYS A 218 1.11 -12.53 -10.04
C LYS A 218 1.51 -11.09 -10.30
N ASP A 219 0.53 -10.20 -10.46
CA ASP A 219 0.76 -8.80 -10.75
C ASP A 219 1.39 -8.06 -9.56
N VAL A 220 0.91 -8.32 -8.35
CA VAL A 220 1.47 -7.74 -7.11
C VAL A 220 2.88 -8.26 -6.86
N ASN A 221 3.13 -9.57 -7.00
CA ASN A 221 4.47 -10.13 -6.85
C ASN A 221 5.46 -9.56 -7.87
N ASN A 222 5.03 -9.38 -9.12
CA ASN A 222 5.87 -8.73 -10.14
C ASN A 222 6.17 -7.26 -9.78
N PHE A 223 5.20 -6.52 -9.24
CA PHE A 223 5.39 -5.16 -8.78
C PHE A 223 6.37 -5.08 -7.60
N ASN A 224 6.23 -5.95 -6.62
CA ASN A 224 7.07 -5.97 -5.42
C ASN A 224 8.57 -6.20 -5.69
N GLU A 225 8.92 -6.83 -6.82
CA GLU A 225 10.33 -6.92 -7.23
C GLU A 225 10.98 -5.54 -7.41
N PHE A 226 10.20 -4.50 -7.74
CA PHE A 226 10.70 -3.15 -7.96
C PHE A 226 10.60 -2.29 -6.72
N ASP A 227 9.56 -2.46 -5.93
CA ASP A 227 9.30 -1.68 -4.74
C ASP A 227 10.34 -1.96 -3.63
N LEU A 228 10.57 -3.24 -3.32
CA LEU A 228 11.50 -3.65 -2.26
C LEU A 228 12.97 -3.29 -2.52
N TYR A 229 13.42 -3.34 -3.77
CA TYR A 229 14.83 -3.14 -4.13
C TYR A 229 15.15 -1.71 -4.58
N SER A 230 14.17 -0.82 -4.65
CA SER A 230 14.37 0.55 -5.12
C SER A 230 15.32 1.37 -4.23
N LYS A 231 15.44 0.99 -2.95
CA LYS A 231 16.28 1.68 -1.96
C LYS A 231 17.78 1.42 -2.09
N GLU A 232 18.18 0.39 -2.84
CA GLU A 232 19.59 0.03 -3.05
C GLU A 232 20.22 0.74 -4.26
N ASP A 233 19.41 1.35 -5.13
CA ASP A 233 19.90 2.01 -6.33
C ASP A 233 20.09 3.51 -6.09
N ASP A 234 21.30 3.98 -6.26
CA ASP A 234 21.66 5.41 -6.27
C ASP A 234 21.16 6.06 -7.58
N VAL A 235 19.84 6.09 -7.77
CA VAL A 235 19.20 6.71 -8.94
C VAL A 235 19.18 8.22 -8.74
N ASN A 236 20.06 8.90 -9.45
CA ASN A 236 19.99 10.36 -9.52
C ASN A 236 18.73 10.78 -10.30
N ILE A 237 17.74 11.33 -9.59
CA ILE A 237 16.50 11.81 -10.20
C ILE A 237 16.75 13.14 -10.91
N SER A 238 17.19 13.03 -12.17
CA SER A 238 17.46 14.18 -13.02
C SER A 238 16.18 14.93 -13.41
N GLU A 239 16.33 16.18 -13.82
CA GLU A 239 15.22 16.98 -14.32
C GLU A 239 14.54 16.35 -15.56
N SER A 240 15.30 15.65 -16.41
CA SER A 240 14.74 14.93 -17.56
C SER A 240 13.84 13.76 -17.16
N ILE A 241 14.14 13.06 -16.07
CA ILE A 241 13.28 12.02 -15.49
C ILE A 241 11.97 12.64 -14.99
N LYS A 242 12.06 13.75 -14.24
CA LYS A 242 10.88 14.46 -13.75
C LYS A 242 9.99 14.95 -14.88
N GLN A 243 10.58 15.50 -15.96
CA GLN A 243 9.85 15.94 -17.14
C GLN A 243 9.16 14.78 -17.86
N TYR A 244 9.82 13.62 -17.98
CA TYR A 244 9.23 12.41 -18.54
C TYR A 244 7.96 11.99 -17.78
N TYR A 245 8.05 11.87 -16.46
CA TYR A 245 6.89 11.48 -15.66
C TYR A 245 5.81 12.58 -15.59
N ASN A 246 6.19 13.85 -15.56
CA ASN A 246 5.24 14.95 -15.62
C ASN A 246 4.41 14.92 -16.92
N TYR A 247 5.02 14.57 -18.04
CA TYR A 247 4.29 14.39 -19.30
C TYR A 247 3.23 13.30 -19.16
N TYR A 248 3.57 12.12 -18.66
CA TYR A 248 2.63 11.01 -18.54
C TYR A 248 1.61 11.22 -17.39
N LEU A 249 1.98 11.89 -16.32
CA LEU A 249 1.03 12.28 -15.28
C LEU A 249 -0.06 13.22 -15.84
N ASN A 250 0.30 14.19 -16.66
CA ASN A 250 -0.67 15.06 -17.33
C ASN A 250 -1.55 14.29 -18.33
N GLU A 251 -1.01 13.28 -19.00
CA GLU A 251 -1.73 12.45 -19.96
C GLU A 251 -2.74 11.50 -19.27
N TYR A 252 -2.32 10.87 -18.16
CA TYR A 252 -3.12 9.88 -17.45
C TYR A 252 -4.02 10.47 -16.36
N PHE A 253 -3.64 11.60 -15.78
CA PHE A 253 -4.35 12.32 -14.72
C PHE A 253 -4.50 13.81 -15.09
N PRO A 254 -5.28 14.13 -16.13
CA PRO A 254 -5.39 15.50 -16.63
C PRO A 254 -6.08 16.46 -15.64
N GLU A 255 -6.89 15.92 -14.72
CA GLU A 255 -7.72 16.68 -13.81
C GLU A 255 -7.26 16.57 -12.36
N GLU A 256 -7.80 17.45 -11.50
CA GLU A 256 -7.71 17.29 -10.06
C GLU A 256 -8.62 16.16 -9.60
N LEU A 257 -8.08 15.32 -8.70
CA LEU A 257 -8.84 14.27 -8.04
C LEU A 257 -9.46 14.80 -6.74
N GLN A 258 -10.55 14.20 -6.32
CA GLN A 258 -11.08 14.32 -4.97
C GLN A 258 -10.28 13.37 -4.06
N TRP A 259 -9.90 13.88 -2.89
CA TRP A 259 -9.15 13.14 -1.87
C TRP A 259 -9.90 13.10 -0.56
#